data_78cc5d10032e4f8f3dd238a5f1d417fe
#
_entry.id   78cc5d10032e4f8f3dd238a5f1d417fe
#
_cell.length_a   1.000
_cell.length_b   1.000
_cell.length_c   1.000
_cell.angle_alpha   90.00
_cell.angle_beta   90.00
_cell.angle_gamma   90.00
#
_symmetry.space_group_name_H-M   'P 1'
#
loop_
_entity.id
_entity.type
_entity.pdbx_description
1 polymer ?
#
loop_
_entity_poly.entity_id
_entity_poly.type
_entity_poly.pdbx_seq_one_letter_code
_entity_poly.pdbx_strand_id
1 'polypeptide(L)'
;LKGSCLKAMKKLSHLTRTSLLLGFLFLLDKFLAIGRSVIIARQFKLSNELDAFNIANNLPDLLFALISGGALAMAFIPLMTATLTIKGRAAAWDLFSRVANVAFSATAILAVVIGIFSEQIVRSQIGIAPGFGPEQQALVAQLMRLNLVATVIFSVSGLVMAGLQANQHFLFPALAPTLYNVGMITGALVFSPRQPYSLGPVTLPALGLGVHGLVYGVILGAFLHLAIQVPGLVRFQFRWTPSLNLRDSGLVEALRLIAPRLLTMFGIQLMFIARDNLASRLDQVGAVSALTYGWMIMQVPETLLGTAIATALLPSLAEFAAKKEWDTFSSTVEKALRVMLALSLPAAAVIAAGLAPLLKLAFRFDYGTELLTLTSRVYLLTLAGYVAQETLARVFYARKEPLIPLFGVMLRIFVYVVIGVVGVTILRQAGAPAIAAAELSISVEALFLLVVLNRRVERKVRVLPAIGKGLLASLACGAVTYALALYLPGPGYLTALAGMLVGTLLALGLVWSEARLLFRL
;
A
#
# COMPACT_ATOMS: atom_id res chain seq x y z
N LEU A 1 28.75 -4.49 -27.00
CA LEU A 1 27.43 -4.26 -26.36
C LEU A 1 27.41 -3.04 -25.42
N LYS A 2 28.46 -2.73 -24.64
CA LYS A 2 28.52 -1.55 -23.75
C LYS A 2 28.51 -0.19 -24.50
N GLY A 3 29.10 -0.13 -25.69
CA GLY A 3 29.20 1.12 -26.48
C GLY A 3 27.93 1.51 -27.23
N SER A 4 27.08 0.55 -27.61
CA SER A 4 25.82 0.80 -28.33
C SER A 4 24.71 1.28 -27.39
N CYS A 5 24.65 0.76 -26.18
CA CYS A 5 23.65 1.14 -25.17
C CYS A 5 23.88 2.58 -24.66
N LEU A 6 25.15 2.98 -24.44
CA LEU A 6 25.52 4.34 -24.06
C LEU A 6 25.25 5.37 -25.19
N LYS A 7 25.41 4.98 -26.47
CA LYS A 7 25.09 5.84 -27.63
C LYS A 7 23.56 5.98 -27.84
N ALA A 8 22.77 4.92 -27.56
CA ALA A 8 21.30 5.00 -27.61
C ALA A 8 20.74 5.91 -26.50
N MET A 9 21.30 5.87 -25.30
CA MET A 9 20.90 6.76 -24.20
C MET A 9 21.20 8.25 -24.46
N LYS A 10 22.21 8.59 -25.27
CA LYS A 10 22.51 9.98 -25.64
C LYS A 10 21.46 10.60 -26.60
N LYS A 11 20.65 9.79 -27.28
CA LYS A 11 19.58 10.25 -28.20
C LYS A 11 18.21 10.40 -27.52
N LEU A 12 18.05 9.95 -26.26
CA LEU A 12 16.79 10.09 -25.53
C LEU A 12 16.61 11.51 -25.01
N SER A 13 15.37 12.03 -25.07
CA SER A 13 15.03 13.32 -24.47
C SER A 13 15.34 13.31 -22.97
N HIS A 14 15.62 14.48 -22.39
CA HIS A 14 15.86 14.60 -20.95
C HIS A 14 14.70 14.01 -20.13
N LEU A 15 13.47 14.20 -20.57
CA LEU A 15 12.26 13.65 -19.94
C LEU A 15 12.25 12.12 -19.96
N THR A 16 12.52 11.50 -21.10
CA THR A 16 12.55 10.03 -21.23
C THR A 16 13.63 9.41 -20.36
N ARG A 17 14.81 10.03 -20.30
CA ARG A 17 15.91 9.55 -19.45
C ARG A 17 15.56 9.64 -17.96
N THR A 18 14.93 10.73 -17.53
CA THR A 18 14.47 10.89 -16.14
C THR A 18 13.39 9.88 -15.81
N SER A 19 12.41 9.68 -16.70
CA SER A 19 11.34 8.69 -16.49
C SER A 19 11.86 7.25 -16.38
N LEU A 20 12.82 6.88 -17.23
CA LEU A 20 13.46 5.55 -17.15
C LEU A 20 14.24 5.36 -15.87
N LEU A 21 14.98 6.37 -15.41
CA LEU A 21 15.70 6.35 -14.15
C LEU A 21 14.74 6.19 -12.97
N LEU A 22 13.67 6.98 -12.94
CA LEU A 22 12.65 6.88 -11.89
C LEU A 22 11.97 5.52 -11.90
N GLY A 23 11.59 5.00 -13.08
CA GLY A 23 11.03 3.66 -13.22
C GLY A 23 11.95 2.58 -12.66
N PHE A 24 13.26 2.65 -12.96
CA PHE A 24 14.26 1.73 -12.40
C PHE A 24 14.35 1.83 -10.88
N LEU A 25 14.38 3.04 -10.32
CA LEU A 25 14.45 3.25 -8.86
C LEU A 25 13.19 2.75 -8.15
N PHE A 26 12.00 2.95 -8.73
CA PHE A 26 10.76 2.39 -8.18
C PHE A 26 10.74 0.86 -8.22
N LEU A 27 11.25 0.24 -9.29
CA LEU A 27 11.39 -1.22 -9.34
C LEU A 27 12.37 -1.72 -8.27
N LEU A 28 13.53 -1.06 -8.14
CA LEU A 28 14.52 -1.38 -7.11
C LEU A 28 13.91 -1.31 -5.70
N ASP A 29 13.16 -0.25 -5.41
CA ASP A 29 12.45 -0.09 -4.14
C ASP A 29 11.48 -1.25 -3.89
N LYS A 30 10.68 -1.65 -4.88
CA LYS A 30 9.75 -2.78 -4.76
C LYS A 30 10.45 -4.11 -4.52
N PHE A 31 11.55 -4.37 -5.21
CA PHE A 31 12.36 -5.57 -4.97
C PHE A 31 12.94 -5.60 -3.55
N LEU A 32 13.47 -4.47 -3.08
CA LEU A 32 13.99 -4.36 -1.72
C LEU A 32 12.88 -4.50 -0.67
N ALA A 33 11.70 -3.93 -0.91
CA ALA A 33 10.56 -4.06 -0.01
C ALA A 33 10.08 -5.51 0.12
N ILE A 34 10.02 -6.26 -0.99
CA ILE A 34 9.69 -7.69 -0.99
C ILE A 34 10.80 -8.48 -0.25
N GLY A 35 12.07 -8.24 -0.60
CA GLY A 35 13.23 -8.88 0.04
C GLY A 35 13.24 -8.65 1.55
N ARG A 36 13.04 -7.42 1.99
CA ARG A 36 12.88 -7.04 3.41
C ARG A 36 11.79 -7.87 4.08
N SER A 37 10.61 -7.93 3.48
CA SER A 37 9.47 -8.64 4.05
C SER A 37 9.74 -10.14 4.17
N VAL A 38 10.40 -10.75 3.18
CA VAL A 38 10.82 -12.15 3.22
C VAL A 38 11.87 -12.38 4.32
N ILE A 39 12.86 -11.49 4.47
CA ILE A 39 13.91 -11.58 5.50
C ILE A 39 13.27 -11.54 6.89
N ILE A 40 12.40 -10.54 7.16
CA ILE A 40 11.71 -10.39 8.43
C ILE A 40 10.85 -11.63 8.73
N ALA A 41 10.07 -12.08 7.73
CA ALA A 41 9.21 -13.24 7.89
C ALA A 41 9.99 -14.53 8.17
N ARG A 42 11.13 -14.76 7.51
CA ARG A 42 11.99 -15.92 7.78
C ARG A 42 12.58 -15.90 9.18
N GLN A 43 12.93 -14.73 9.67
CA GLN A 43 13.59 -14.57 10.97
C GLN A 43 12.60 -14.71 12.13
N PHE A 44 11.46 -14.06 12.02
CA PHE A 44 10.46 -14.03 13.11
C PHE A 44 9.34 -15.05 12.93
N LYS A 45 9.20 -15.63 11.72
CA LYS A 45 8.10 -16.55 11.36
C LYS A 45 6.73 -15.90 11.62
N LEU A 46 5.68 -16.68 11.82
CA LEU A 46 4.39 -16.21 12.31
C LEU A 46 4.40 -16.32 13.84
N SER A 47 4.85 -15.28 14.52
CA SER A 47 5.06 -15.28 15.98
C SER A 47 4.31 -14.14 16.66
N ASN A 48 4.09 -14.27 17.97
CA ASN A 48 3.53 -13.21 18.81
C ASN A 48 4.37 -11.93 18.77
N GLU A 49 5.68 -12.04 18.65
CA GLU A 49 6.60 -10.90 18.56
C GLU A 49 6.39 -10.13 17.25
N LEU A 50 6.23 -10.85 16.13
CA LEU A 50 5.98 -10.24 14.82
C LEU A 50 4.56 -9.64 14.75
N ASP A 51 3.58 -10.29 15.37
CA ASP A 51 2.22 -9.75 15.52
C ASP A 51 2.25 -8.44 16.32
N ALA A 52 2.99 -8.41 17.43
CA ALA A 52 3.17 -7.18 18.22
C ALA A 52 3.84 -6.06 17.42
N PHE A 53 4.88 -6.38 16.63
CA PHE A 53 5.53 -5.40 15.75
C PHE A 53 4.58 -4.84 14.70
N ASN A 54 3.80 -5.69 14.04
CA ASN A 54 2.86 -5.25 13.01
C ASN A 54 1.75 -4.35 13.60
N ILE A 55 1.18 -4.72 14.75
CA ILE A 55 0.17 -3.90 15.43
C ILE A 55 0.75 -2.58 15.92
N ALA A 56 1.97 -2.58 16.44
CA ALA A 56 2.63 -1.38 16.96
C ALA A 56 2.82 -0.28 15.89
N ASN A 57 2.77 -0.63 14.61
CA ASN A 57 2.84 0.32 13.50
C ASN A 57 1.51 1.05 13.22
N ASN A 58 0.36 0.56 13.69
CA ASN A 58 -0.96 1.10 13.30
C ASN A 58 -1.13 2.61 13.54
N LEU A 59 -0.82 3.09 14.73
CA LEU A 59 -0.94 4.53 15.03
C LEU A 59 0.20 5.36 14.42
N PRO A 60 1.46 4.91 14.45
CA PRO A 60 2.53 5.52 13.65
C PRO A 60 2.16 5.67 12.17
N ASP A 61 1.62 4.63 11.54
CA ASP A 61 1.21 4.65 10.14
C ASP A 61 -0.01 5.56 9.90
N LEU A 62 -0.95 5.62 10.84
CA LEU A 62 -2.05 6.58 10.79
C LEU A 62 -1.54 8.03 10.79
N LEU A 63 -0.64 8.37 11.70
CA LEU A 63 -0.03 9.71 11.75
C LEU A 63 0.77 10.01 10.48
N PHE A 64 1.55 9.03 10.00
CA PHE A 64 2.28 9.16 8.75
C PHE A 64 1.35 9.41 7.56
N ALA A 65 0.29 8.63 7.42
CA ALA A 65 -0.68 8.77 6.33
C ALA A 65 -1.39 10.13 6.33
N LEU A 66 -1.74 10.64 7.52
CA LEU A 66 -2.44 11.90 7.67
C LEU A 66 -1.52 13.13 7.47
N ILE A 67 -0.30 13.09 7.99
CA ILE A 67 0.56 14.29 8.08
C ILE A 67 1.67 14.29 7.03
N SER A 68 2.31 13.14 6.80
CA SER A 68 3.50 13.03 5.93
C SER A 68 3.22 12.30 4.62
N GLY A 69 2.30 11.34 4.66
CA GLY A 69 2.01 10.46 3.52
C GLY A 69 1.11 11.13 2.50
N GLY A 70 1.59 11.27 1.28
CA GLY A 70 0.82 11.48 0.08
C GLY A 70 -0.25 12.60 0.06
N ALA A 71 -1.09 12.76 1.09
CA ALA A 71 -2.16 13.74 1.08
C ALA A 71 -1.63 15.18 1.18
N LEU A 72 -0.84 15.46 2.22
CA LEU A 72 -0.24 16.78 2.42
C LEU A 72 0.76 17.08 1.29
N ALA A 73 1.62 16.12 0.93
CA ALA A 73 2.59 16.27 -0.15
C ALA A 73 1.92 16.61 -1.49
N MET A 74 0.87 15.90 -1.88
CA MET A 74 0.21 16.11 -3.17
C MET A 74 -0.51 17.46 -3.31
N ALA A 75 -1.08 18.00 -2.24
CA ALA A 75 -1.67 19.32 -2.27
C ALA A 75 -0.60 20.43 -2.11
N PHE A 76 0.48 20.12 -1.41
CA PHE A 76 1.56 21.07 -1.16
C PHE A 76 2.43 21.31 -2.40
N ILE A 77 2.69 20.29 -3.23
CA ILE A 77 3.48 20.43 -4.46
C ILE A 77 2.94 21.52 -5.39
N PRO A 78 1.65 21.54 -5.78
CA PRO A 78 1.12 22.61 -6.63
C PRO A 78 1.24 24.00 -6.00
N LEU A 79 0.93 24.12 -4.70
CA LEU A 79 1.00 25.37 -3.97
C LEU A 79 2.44 25.91 -3.89
N MET A 80 3.39 25.04 -3.57
CA MET A 80 4.80 25.41 -3.53
C MET A 80 5.32 25.78 -4.92
N THR A 81 4.94 25.04 -5.97
CA THR A 81 5.31 25.34 -7.36
C THR A 81 4.76 26.69 -7.81
N ALA A 82 3.49 26.99 -7.51
CA ALA A 82 2.90 28.29 -7.80
C ALA A 82 3.63 29.42 -7.07
N THR A 83 3.92 29.25 -5.79
CA THR A 83 4.66 30.23 -4.99
C THR A 83 6.08 30.44 -5.53
N LEU A 84 6.76 29.34 -5.90
CA LEU A 84 8.10 29.38 -6.51
C LEU A 84 8.11 30.17 -7.82
N THR A 85 7.07 29.99 -8.65
CA THR A 85 6.95 30.65 -9.96
C THR A 85 6.59 32.13 -9.84
N ILE A 86 5.66 32.48 -8.93
CA ILE A 86 5.11 33.84 -8.82
C ILE A 86 5.93 34.71 -7.85
N LYS A 87 6.31 34.18 -6.69
CA LYS A 87 6.94 34.92 -5.58
C LYS A 87 8.43 34.60 -5.41
N GLY A 88 8.95 33.63 -6.17
CA GLY A 88 10.35 33.24 -6.12
C GLY A 88 10.70 32.26 -5.01
N ARG A 89 11.98 31.85 -5.02
CA ARG A 89 12.49 30.74 -4.18
C ARG A 89 12.45 31.02 -2.70
N ALA A 90 12.78 32.25 -2.28
CA ALA A 90 12.78 32.60 -0.85
C ALA A 90 11.37 32.48 -0.23
N ALA A 91 10.35 33.01 -0.92
CA ALA A 91 8.96 32.91 -0.47
C ALA A 91 8.45 31.45 -0.48
N ALA A 92 8.88 30.64 -1.43
CA ALA A 92 8.52 29.22 -1.48
C ALA A 92 9.12 28.44 -0.29
N TRP A 93 10.38 28.70 0.08
CA TRP A 93 11.01 28.08 1.23
C TRP A 93 10.47 28.59 2.57
N ASP A 94 10.02 29.85 2.62
CA ASP A 94 9.33 30.37 3.78
C ASP A 94 7.97 29.69 3.99
N LEU A 95 7.16 29.56 2.92
CA LEU A 95 5.93 28.77 2.96
C LEU A 95 6.20 27.31 3.38
N PHE A 96 7.23 26.69 2.77
CA PHE A 96 7.64 25.32 3.14
C PHE A 96 7.95 25.23 4.65
N SER A 97 8.75 26.15 5.18
CA SER A 97 9.14 26.14 6.60
C SER A 97 7.92 26.24 7.52
N ARG A 98 6.95 27.09 7.20
CA ARG A 98 5.71 27.23 7.98
C ARG A 98 4.90 25.95 7.99
N VAL A 99 4.68 25.33 6.80
CA VAL A 99 3.95 24.06 6.70
C VAL A 99 4.71 22.94 7.42
N ALA A 100 6.04 22.87 7.26
CA ALA A 100 6.87 21.88 7.92
C ALA A 100 6.88 22.04 9.46
N ASN A 101 6.97 23.27 9.94
CA ASN A 101 6.93 23.54 11.38
C ASN A 101 5.58 23.14 12.00
N VAL A 102 4.46 23.45 11.34
CA VAL A 102 3.12 23.05 11.79
C VAL A 102 2.96 21.55 11.77
N ALA A 103 3.32 20.88 10.66
CA ALA A 103 3.23 19.43 10.53
C ALA A 103 4.11 18.71 11.56
N PHE A 104 5.36 19.15 11.73
CA PHE A 104 6.27 18.62 12.74
C PHE A 104 5.71 18.78 14.15
N SER A 105 5.27 19.99 14.52
CA SER A 105 4.74 20.26 15.86
C SER A 105 3.47 19.44 16.13
N ALA A 106 2.55 19.37 15.18
CA ALA A 106 1.34 18.57 15.30
C ALA A 106 1.68 17.07 15.47
N THR A 107 2.59 16.55 14.64
CA THR A 107 3.03 15.14 14.73
C THR A 107 3.72 14.88 16.07
N ALA A 108 4.63 15.75 16.49
CA ALA A 108 5.37 15.58 17.74
C ALA A 108 4.44 15.60 18.97
N ILE A 109 3.48 16.53 19.01
CA ILE A 109 2.48 16.60 20.09
C ILE A 109 1.63 15.32 20.11
N LEU A 110 1.11 14.88 18.94
CA LEU A 110 0.31 13.66 18.85
C LEU A 110 1.14 12.42 19.19
N ALA A 111 2.40 12.35 18.75
CA ALA A 111 3.31 11.26 19.11
C ALA A 111 3.56 11.18 20.62
N VAL A 112 3.76 12.34 21.29
CA VAL A 112 3.91 12.39 22.75
C VAL A 112 2.62 11.93 23.44
N VAL A 113 1.47 12.43 23.02
CA VAL A 113 0.17 12.03 23.59
C VAL A 113 -0.06 10.53 23.41
N ILE A 114 0.11 10.00 22.20
CA ILE A 114 -0.03 8.56 21.93
C ILE A 114 1.00 7.76 22.74
N GLY A 115 2.23 8.24 22.83
CA GLY A 115 3.29 7.59 23.62
C GLY A 115 2.96 7.48 25.11
N ILE A 116 2.38 8.55 25.71
CA ILE A 116 1.93 8.54 27.11
C ILE A 116 0.77 7.56 27.30
N PHE A 117 -0.24 7.58 26.42
CA PHE A 117 -1.43 6.75 26.52
C PHE A 117 -1.31 5.40 25.81
N SER A 118 -0.11 5.00 25.39
CA SER A 118 0.11 3.79 24.58
C SER A 118 -0.47 2.52 25.21
N GLU A 119 -0.31 2.32 26.51
CA GLU A 119 -0.83 1.14 27.20
C GLU A 119 -2.37 1.13 27.25
N GLN A 120 -2.97 2.28 27.52
CA GLN A 120 -4.43 2.43 27.54
C GLN A 120 -5.01 2.19 26.15
N ILE A 121 -4.35 2.73 25.12
CA ILE A 121 -4.77 2.55 23.72
C ILE A 121 -4.66 1.08 23.30
N VAL A 122 -3.59 0.38 23.70
CA VAL A 122 -3.41 -1.03 23.37
C VAL A 122 -4.46 -1.91 24.06
N ARG A 123 -4.72 -1.67 25.35
CA ARG A 123 -5.59 -2.52 26.19
C ARG A 123 -7.08 -2.24 26.05
N SER A 124 -7.46 -1.05 25.57
CA SER A 124 -8.87 -0.67 25.51
C SER A 124 -9.65 -1.56 24.52
N GLN A 125 -10.93 -1.85 24.81
CA GLN A 125 -11.76 -2.72 23.96
C GLN A 125 -11.92 -2.21 22.53
N ILE A 126 -11.86 -0.91 22.34
CA ILE A 126 -11.87 -0.24 21.03
C ILE A 126 -10.44 0.11 20.55
N GLY A 127 -9.41 -0.30 21.30
CA GLY A 127 -8.01 -0.07 21.00
C GLY A 127 -7.46 -1.02 19.93
N ILE A 128 -6.14 -1.14 19.91
CA ILE A 128 -5.47 -1.84 18.81
C ILE A 128 -5.24 -3.34 19.08
N ALA A 129 -5.11 -3.77 20.35
CA ALA A 129 -4.82 -5.18 20.68
C ALA A 129 -5.48 -5.64 22.00
N PRO A 130 -6.80 -5.50 22.19
CA PRO A 130 -7.46 -5.85 23.44
C PRO A 130 -7.42 -7.34 23.78
N GLY A 131 -7.29 -8.20 22.79
CA GLY A 131 -7.32 -9.65 22.99
C GLY A 131 -5.95 -10.29 23.25
N PHE A 132 -4.86 -9.53 23.15
CA PHE A 132 -3.53 -10.04 23.47
C PHE A 132 -3.34 -10.19 24.99
N GLY A 133 -2.48 -11.13 25.38
CA GLY A 133 -2.05 -11.27 26.76
C GLY A 133 -1.27 -10.05 27.27
N PRO A 134 -1.19 -9.84 28.61
CA PRO A 134 -0.58 -8.64 29.20
C PRO A 134 0.85 -8.36 28.74
N GLU A 135 1.66 -9.41 28.61
CA GLU A 135 3.07 -9.28 28.15
C GLU A 135 3.14 -8.81 26.71
N GLN A 136 2.32 -9.38 25.83
CA GLN A 136 2.27 -8.99 24.41
C GLN A 136 1.70 -7.58 24.24
N GLN A 137 0.71 -7.19 25.04
CA GLN A 137 0.19 -5.81 25.08
C GLN A 137 1.27 -4.80 25.51
N ALA A 138 2.06 -5.13 26.54
CA ALA A 138 3.17 -4.32 26.99
C ALA A 138 4.23 -4.18 25.89
N LEU A 139 4.55 -5.28 25.18
CA LEU A 139 5.46 -5.27 24.04
C LEU A 139 4.94 -4.36 22.91
N VAL A 140 3.67 -4.47 22.53
CA VAL A 140 3.04 -3.58 21.53
C VAL A 140 3.19 -2.12 21.93
N ALA A 141 2.90 -1.77 23.19
CA ALA A 141 3.01 -0.40 23.67
C ALA A 141 4.46 0.12 23.62
N GLN A 142 5.44 -0.70 23.99
CA GLN A 142 6.87 -0.34 23.91
C GLN A 142 7.32 -0.12 22.45
N LEU A 143 7.03 -1.06 21.56
CA LEU A 143 7.38 -0.96 20.15
C LEU A 143 6.70 0.25 19.49
N MET A 144 5.44 0.53 19.83
CA MET A 144 4.70 1.70 19.34
C MET A 144 5.37 3.01 19.77
N ARG A 145 5.76 3.16 21.06
CA ARG A 145 6.49 4.33 21.55
C ARG A 145 7.77 4.61 20.75
N LEU A 146 8.53 3.56 20.45
CA LEU A 146 9.74 3.67 19.64
C LEU A 146 9.42 4.05 18.17
N ASN A 147 8.40 3.44 17.57
CA ASN A 147 8.00 3.74 16.18
C ASN A 147 7.52 5.18 16.00
N LEU A 148 6.94 5.80 17.03
CA LEU A 148 6.55 7.21 16.98
C LEU A 148 7.75 8.14 16.74
N VAL A 149 8.96 7.75 17.14
CA VAL A 149 10.20 8.50 16.82
C VAL A 149 10.41 8.55 15.30
N ALA A 150 10.28 7.40 14.62
CA ALA A 150 10.38 7.35 13.17
C ALA A 150 9.29 8.19 12.50
N THR A 151 8.06 8.17 13.03
CA THR A 151 6.93 8.96 12.50
C THR A 151 7.22 10.47 12.55
N VAL A 152 7.83 10.95 13.65
CA VAL A 152 8.25 12.36 13.76
C VAL A 152 9.32 12.70 12.71
N ILE A 153 10.29 11.82 12.46
CA ILE A 153 11.29 12.02 11.40
C ILE A 153 10.60 12.05 10.02
N PHE A 154 9.67 11.14 9.77
CA PHE A 154 8.93 11.07 8.50
C PHE A 154 8.05 12.29 8.26
N SER A 155 7.53 12.96 9.31
CA SER A 155 6.71 14.17 9.16
C SER A 155 7.47 15.29 8.45
N VAL A 156 8.76 15.39 8.70
CA VAL A 156 9.66 16.33 8.01
C VAL A 156 10.07 15.76 6.65
N SER A 157 10.47 14.48 6.61
CA SER A 157 11.04 13.86 5.43
C SER A 157 10.07 13.80 4.24
N GLY A 158 8.78 13.55 4.48
CA GLY A 158 7.74 13.56 3.45
C GLY A 158 7.52 14.96 2.83
N LEU A 159 7.57 16.00 3.65
CA LEU A 159 7.49 17.38 3.17
C LEU A 159 8.74 17.80 2.39
N VAL A 160 9.93 17.41 2.85
CA VAL A 160 11.19 17.65 2.11
C VAL A 160 11.11 17.00 0.73
N MET A 161 10.60 15.78 0.65
CA MET A 161 10.35 15.10 -0.62
C MET A 161 9.45 15.91 -1.55
N ALA A 162 8.33 16.43 -1.04
CA ALA A 162 7.41 17.28 -1.80
C ALA A 162 8.07 18.61 -2.24
N GLY A 163 8.85 19.23 -1.36
CA GLY A 163 9.60 20.45 -1.65
C GLY A 163 10.62 20.27 -2.77
N LEU A 164 11.35 19.16 -2.77
CA LEU A 164 12.29 18.81 -3.84
C LEU A 164 11.56 18.51 -5.16
N GLN A 165 10.44 17.81 -5.13
CA GLN A 165 9.60 17.54 -6.30
C GLN A 165 9.03 18.82 -6.91
N ALA A 166 8.61 19.79 -6.08
CA ALA A 166 8.18 21.11 -6.54
C ALA A 166 9.30 21.88 -7.26
N ASN A 167 10.56 21.67 -6.86
CA ASN A 167 11.75 22.18 -7.54
C ASN A 167 12.21 21.30 -8.73
N GLN A 168 11.35 20.41 -9.25
CA GLN A 168 11.63 19.48 -10.36
C GLN A 168 12.83 18.56 -10.11
N HIS A 169 13.12 18.28 -8.85
CA HIS A 169 14.17 17.35 -8.46
C HIS A 169 13.57 16.04 -7.96
N PHE A 170 13.72 14.97 -8.74
CA PHE A 170 13.06 13.69 -8.48
C PHE A 170 14.01 12.59 -8.00
N LEU A 171 15.33 12.75 -8.18
CA LEU A 171 16.31 11.70 -7.90
C LEU A 171 16.33 11.34 -6.40
N PHE A 172 16.59 12.31 -5.52
CA PHE A 172 16.65 12.05 -4.08
C PHE A 172 15.30 11.60 -3.49
N PRO A 173 14.16 12.21 -3.87
CA PRO A 173 12.85 11.69 -3.54
C PRO A 173 12.62 10.23 -3.94
N ALA A 174 13.08 9.81 -5.13
CA ALA A 174 12.94 8.43 -5.59
C ALA A 174 13.87 7.43 -4.88
N LEU A 175 15.02 7.89 -4.38
CA LEU A 175 15.96 7.07 -3.61
C LEU A 175 15.56 6.92 -2.14
N ALA A 176 14.79 7.84 -1.59
CA ALA A 176 14.47 7.88 -0.18
C ALA A 176 13.76 6.60 0.32
N PRO A 177 12.71 6.04 -0.35
CA PRO A 177 12.11 4.77 0.04
C PRO A 177 13.09 3.59 -0.02
N THR A 178 14.00 3.58 -1.00
CA THR A 178 15.07 2.57 -1.12
C THR A 178 15.95 2.57 0.12
N LEU A 179 16.36 3.75 0.60
CA LEU A 179 17.19 3.90 1.81
C LEU A 179 16.43 3.50 3.09
N TYR A 180 15.12 3.76 3.13
CA TYR A 180 14.27 3.23 4.20
C TYR A 180 14.31 1.69 4.24
N ASN A 181 14.17 1.02 3.10
CA ASN A 181 14.26 -0.43 3.03
C ASN A 181 15.63 -0.95 3.47
N VAL A 182 16.73 -0.24 3.16
CA VAL A 182 18.08 -0.56 3.65
C VAL A 182 18.13 -0.51 5.18
N GLY A 183 17.58 0.54 5.81
CA GLY A 183 17.50 0.65 7.27
C GLY A 183 16.73 -0.50 7.90
N MET A 184 15.59 -0.87 7.33
CA MET A 184 14.78 -2.01 7.79
C MET A 184 15.51 -3.36 7.64
N ILE A 185 16.20 -3.58 6.52
CA ILE A 185 17.01 -4.79 6.29
C ILE A 185 18.15 -4.84 7.30
N THR A 186 18.80 -3.71 7.59
CA THR A 186 19.83 -3.61 8.63
C THR A 186 19.25 -3.97 10.00
N GLY A 187 18.05 -3.47 10.33
CA GLY A 187 17.33 -3.84 11.53
C GLY A 187 17.13 -5.35 11.65
N ALA A 188 16.69 -5.98 10.56
CA ALA A 188 16.44 -7.42 10.53
C ALA A 188 17.72 -8.25 10.57
N LEU A 189 18.79 -7.87 9.85
CA LEU A 189 19.99 -8.70 9.71
C LEU A 189 21.08 -8.42 10.74
N VAL A 190 21.08 -7.21 11.34
CA VAL A 190 22.16 -6.77 12.26
C VAL A 190 21.62 -6.55 13.68
N PHE A 191 20.51 -5.79 13.83
CA PHE A 191 20.05 -5.41 15.16
C PHE A 191 19.26 -6.52 15.84
N SER A 192 18.43 -7.25 15.09
CA SER A 192 17.54 -8.27 15.65
C SER A 192 18.23 -9.59 16.01
N PRO A 193 19.17 -10.16 15.20
CA PRO A 193 19.69 -11.49 15.44
C PRO A 193 20.50 -11.61 16.73
N ARG A 194 20.43 -12.79 17.39
CA ARG A 194 21.30 -13.16 18.50
C ARG A 194 22.61 -13.78 18.03
N GLN A 195 22.66 -14.31 16.82
CA GLN A 195 23.85 -14.92 16.22
C GLN A 195 24.19 -14.20 14.91
N PRO A 196 25.50 -14.02 14.62
CA PRO A 196 25.95 -13.39 13.39
C PRO A 196 25.44 -14.11 12.14
N TYR A 197 25.07 -13.34 11.13
CA TYR A 197 24.71 -13.86 9.81
C TYR A 197 25.94 -13.89 8.91
N SER A 198 26.27 -15.06 8.35
CA SER A 198 27.34 -15.19 7.36
C SER A 198 26.76 -15.12 5.94
N LEU A 199 27.17 -14.10 5.19
CA LEU A 199 26.88 -13.93 3.77
C LEU A 199 28.17 -14.21 2.97
N GLY A 200 28.46 -15.47 2.71
CA GLY A 200 29.72 -15.87 2.10
C GLY A 200 30.91 -15.50 3.00
N PRO A 201 31.88 -14.69 2.51
CA PRO A 201 33.05 -14.30 3.31
C PRO A 201 32.77 -13.17 4.32
N VAL A 202 31.61 -12.55 4.26
CA VAL A 202 31.25 -11.43 5.14
C VAL A 202 30.34 -11.92 6.26
N THR A 203 30.79 -11.73 7.52
CA THR A 203 29.97 -11.99 8.70
C THR A 203 29.40 -10.68 9.23
N LEU A 204 28.07 -10.55 9.23
CA LEU A 204 27.39 -9.39 9.77
C LEU A 204 27.33 -9.48 11.31
N PRO A 205 27.56 -8.38 12.04
CA PRO A 205 27.42 -8.38 13.49
C PRO A 205 25.96 -8.64 13.91
N ALA A 206 25.78 -9.18 15.12
CA ALA A 206 24.46 -9.43 15.72
C ALA A 206 24.36 -8.72 17.06
N LEU A 207 23.38 -7.83 17.21
CA LEU A 207 23.15 -7.07 18.45
C LEU A 207 22.18 -7.76 19.41
N GLY A 208 21.43 -8.77 18.98
CA GLY A 208 20.58 -9.59 19.83
C GLY A 208 19.31 -8.89 20.34
N LEU A 209 18.88 -7.80 19.72
CA LEU A 209 17.75 -6.99 20.20
C LEU A 209 16.37 -7.58 19.90
N GLY A 210 16.30 -8.75 19.22
CA GLY A 210 15.03 -9.38 18.85
C GLY A 210 14.13 -8.43 18.05
N VAL A 211 12.84 -8.41 18.36
CA VAL A 211 11.85 -7.57 17.64
C VAL A 211 12.10 -6.05 17.80
N HIS A 212 12.73 -5.60 18.87
CA HIS A 212 13.13 -4.20 19.03
C HIS A 212 14.15 -3.79 17.96
N GLY A 213 14.99 -4.70 17.50
CA GLY A 213 15.92 -4.47 16.40
C GLY A 213 15.23 -4.08 15.10
N LEU A 214 14.01 -4.60 14.84
CA LEU A 214 13.19 -4.17 13.70
C LEU A 214 12.79 -2.70 13.84
N VAL A 215 12.36 -2.28 15.02
CA VAL A 215 11.95 -0.90 15.27
C VAL A 215 13.13 0.07 15.16
N TYR A 216 14.29 -0.30 15.66
CA TYR A 216 15.51 0.49 15.44
C TYR A 216 15.87 0.53 13.95
N GLY A 217 15.59 -0.53 13.20
CA GLY A 217 15.68 -0.54 11.74
C GLY A 217 14.72 0.45 11.07
N VAL A 218 13.48 0.58 11.57
CA VAL A 218 12.50 1.60 11.12
C VAL A 218 13.04 3.01 11.38
N ILE A 219 13.57 3.27 12.59
CA ILE A 219 14.14 4.59 12.96
C ILE A 219 15.35 4.92 12.09
N LEU A 220 16.27 3.97 11.91
CA LEU A 220 17.42 4.13 11.01
C LEU A 220 16.96 4.39 9.57
N GLY A 221 15.96 3.64 9.11
CA GLY A 221 15.37 3.82 7.78
C GLY A 221 14.75 5.20 7.60
N ALA A 222 14.01 5.69 8.59
CA ALA A 222 13.43 7.04 8.58
C ALA A 222 14.52 8.12 8.53
N PHE A 223 15.59 7.94 9.30
CA PHE A 223 16.75 8.83 9.27
C PHE A 223 17.44 8.82 7.90
N LEU A 224 17.73 7.65 7.34
CA LEU A 224 18.34 7.52 6.01
C LEU A 224 17.44 8.10 4.91
N HIS A 225 16.11 7.91 5.01
CA HIS A 225 15.12 8.49 4.11
C HIS A 225 15.17 10.02 4.11
N LEU A 226 15.37 10.65 5.28
CA LEU A 226 15.55 12.09 5.40
C LEU A 226 16.95 12.51 4.92
N ALA A 227 17.99 11.82 5.36
CA ALA A 227 19.39 12.17 5.11
C ALA A 227 19.73 12.23 3.62
N ILE A 228 19.24 11.29 2.80
CA ILE A 228 19.49 11.26 1.34
C ILE A 228 18.91 12.50 0.64
N GLN A 229 17.97 13.20 1.24
CA GLN A 229 17.32 14.36 0.66
C GLN A 229 18.04 15.68 1.03
N VAL A 230 18.86 15.67 2.09
CA VAL A 230 19.59 16.87 2.56
C VAL A 230 20.46 17.53 1.47
N PRO A 231 21.22 16.77 0.65
CA PRO A 231 21.99 17.38 -0.45
C PRO A 231 21.10 18.17 -1.44
N GLY A 232 19.85 17.72 -1.63
CA GLY A 232 18.87 18.45 -2.44
C GLY A 232 18.48 19.78 -1.81
N LEU A 233 18.24 19.81 -0.51
CA LEU A 233 17.95 21.05 0.24
C LEU A 233 19.10 22.06 0.11
N VAL A 234 20.34 21.59 0.29
CA VAL A 234 21.53 22.44 0.13
C VAL A 234 21.64 22.98 -1.30
N ARG A 235 21.47 22.12 -2.32
CA ARG A 235 21.51 22.50 -3.73
C ARG A 235 20.50 23.60 -4.08
N PHE A 236 19.29 23.54 -3.50
CA PHE A 236 18.22 24.49 -3.74
C PHE A 236 18.20 25.64 -2.73
N GLN A 237 19.29 25.81 -1.96
CA GLN A 237 19.49 26.93 -1.03
C GLN A 237 18.34 27.07 -0.03
N PHE A 238 17.90 25.93 0.52
CA PHE A 238 16.88 25.92 1.56
C PHE A 238 17.33 26.75 2.75
N ARG A 239 16.45 27.62 3.22
CA ARG A 239 16.60 28.38 4.46
C ARG A 239 15.38 28.14 5.33
N TRP A 240 15.62 27.58 6.50
CA TRP A 240 14.55 27.34 7.46
C TRP A 240 14.17 28.65 8.18
N THR A 241 12.86 28.87 8.35
CA THR A 241 12.31 30.01 9.13
C THR A 241 11.48 29.46 10.29
N PRO A 242 11.76 29.85 11.55
CA PRO A 242 11.02 29.38 12.73
C PRO A 242 9.69 30.12 12.87
N SER A 243 8.73 29.87 12.01
CA SER A 243 7.41 30.50 12.03
C SER A 243 6.30 29.46 12.18
N LEU A 244 5.37 29.70 13.12
CA LEU A 244 4.16 28.90 13.36
C LEU A 244 2.89 29.71 13.07
N ASN A 245 2.92 30.58 12.06
CA ASN A 245 1.75 31.41 11.72
C ASN A 245 0.62 30.57 11.10
N LEU A 246 -0.31 30.12 11.94
CA LEU A 246 -1.48 29.32 11.55
C LEU A 246 -2.53 30.12 10.74
N ARG A 247 -2.42 31.44 10.69
CA ARG A 247 -3.35 32.31 9.96
C ARG A 247 -2.85 32.65 8.55
N ASP A 248 -1.74 32.07 8.13
CA ASP A 248 -1.23 32.27 6.77
C ASP A 248 -2.23 31.72 5.75
N SER A 249 -2.59 32.55 4.77
CA SER A 249 -3.61 32.22 3.76
C SER A 249 -3.22 31.00 2.93
N GLY A 250 -1.91 30.84 2.62
CA GLY A 250 -1.41 29.68 1.86
C GLY A 250 -1.50 28.38 2.68
N LEU A 251 -1.22 28.42 3.98
CA LEU A 251 -1.40 27.27 4.87
C LEU A 251 -2.88 26.88 4.98
N VAL A 252 -3.78 27.85 5.20
CA VAL A 252 -5.22 27.59 5.31
C VAL A 252 -5.78 27.04 4.00
N GLU A 253 -5.35 27.53 2.85
CA GLU A 253 -5.72 27.02 1.54
C GLU A 253 -5.25 25.57 1.36
N ALA A 254 -3.98 25.27 1.69
CA ALA A 254 -3.46 23.91 1.65
C ALA A 254 -4.29 22.95 2.51
N LEU A 255 -4.57 23.30 3.76
CA LEU A 255 -5.35 22.47 4.69
C LEU A 255 -6.78 22.25 4.18
N ARG A 256 -7.42 23.24 3.61
CA ARG A 256 -8.78 23.11 3.04
C ARG A 256 -8.82 22.14 1.86
N LEU A 257 -7.80 22.17 0.99
CA LEU A 257 -7.71 21.27 -0.16
C LEU A 257 -7.45 19.82 0.25
N ILE A 258 -6.75 19.62 1.38
CA ILE A 258 -6.34 18.30 1.86
C ILE A 258 -7.44 17.64 2.71
N ALA A 259 -8.25 18.41 3.43
CA ALA A 259 -9.18 17.91 4.45
C ALA A 259 -10.09 16.74 3.99
N PRO A 260 -10.75 16.76 2.82
CA PRO A 260 -11.58 15.64 2.37
C PRO A 260 -10.78 14.35 2.15
N ARG A 261 -9.54 14.49 1.68
CA ARG A 261 -8.65 13.36 1.44
C ARG A 261 -8.11 12.77 2.74
N LEU A 262 -7.78 13.63 3.72
CA LEU A 262 -7.40 13.18 5.05
C LEU A 262 -8.50 12.32 5.69
N LEU A 263 -9.75 12.72 5.54
CA LEU A 263 -10.88 11.96 6.08
C LEU A 263 -11.02 10.58 5.43
N THR A 264 -10.82 10.48 4.11
CA THR A 264 -10.81 9.18 3.41
C THR A 264 -9.65 8.30 3.89
N MET A 265 -8.44 8.86 4.01
CA MET A 265 -7.26 8.11 4.49
C MET A 265 -7.42 7.69 5.95
N PHE A 266 -7.99 8.54 6.79
CA PHE A 266 -8.33 8.21 8.17
C PHE A 266 -9.28 7.02 8.23
N GLY A 267 -10.33 7.00 7.41
CA GLY A 267 -11.26 5.88 7.32
C GLY A 267 -10.58 4.56 6.93
N ILE A 268 -9.67 4.60 5.96
CA ILE A 268 -8.89 3.41 5.54
C ILE A 268 -8.01 2.92 6.69
N GLN A 269 -7.33 3.81 7.41
CA GLN A 269 -6.48 3.43 8.55
C GLN A 269 -7.30 2.87 9.72
N LEU A 270 -8.51 3.37 9.95
CA LEU A 270 -9.42 2.79 10.94
C LEU A 270 -9.77 1.33 10.61
N MET A 271 -9.85 0.96 9.33
CA MET A 271 -10.08 -0.44 8.94
C MET A 271 -8.91 -1.35 9.33
N PHE A 272 -7.64 -0.90 9.16
CA PHE A 272 -6.48 -1.66 9.61
C PHE A 272 -6.44 -1.79 11.12
N ILE A 273 -6.78 -0.73 11.86
CA ILE A 273 -6.92 -0.78 13.32
C ILE A 273 -8.03 -1.76 13.72
N ALA A 274 -9.19 -1.72 13.07
CA ALA A 274 -10.29 -2.66 13.33
C ALA A 274 -9.89 -4.10 13.00
N ARG A 275 -9.18 -4.33 11.89
CA ARG A 275 -8.61 -5.64 11.52
C ARG A 275 -7.76 -6.21 12.64
N ASP A 276 -6.83 -5.42 13.14
CA ASP A 276 -5.85 -5.88 14.11
C ASP A 276 -6.47 -6.00 15.51
N ASN A 277 -7.44 -5.14 15.86
CA ASN A 277 -8.27 -5.30 17.04
C ASN A 277 -9.00 -6.67 17.03
N LEU A 278 -9.67 -6.99 15.92
CA LEU A 278 -10.37 -8.27 15.75
C LEU A 278 -9.39 -9.44 15.73
N ALA A 279 -8.26 -9.32 15.03
CA ALA A 279 -7.25 -10.36 14.95
C ALA A 279 -6.61 -10.67 16.30
N SER A 280 -6.41 -9.65 17.15
CA SER A 280 -5.88 -9.84 18.50
C SER A 280 -6.76 -10.71 19.40
N ARG A 281 -8.06 -10.82 19.09
CA ARG A 281 -9.05 -11.62 19.85
C ARG A 281 -9.06 -13.10 19.46
N LEU A 282 -8.29 -13.48 18.44
CA LEU A 282 -8.14 -14.87 18.03
C LEU A 282 -7.06 -15.55 18.86
N ASP A 283 -7.34 -16.79 19.30
CA ASP A 283 -6.35 -17.65 19.98
C ASP A 283 -5.41 -18.29 18.94
N GLN A 284 -4.89 -17.48 18.00
CA GLN A 284 -4.10 -17.97 16.88
C GLN A 284 -2.82 -17.15 16.73
N VAL A 285 -1.70 -17.77 17.07
CA VAL A 285 -0.36 -17.16 16.92
C VAL A 285 -0.08 -16.85 15.46
N GLY A 286 0.39 -15.65 15.18
CA GLY A 286 0.72 -15.21 13.83
C GLY A 286 -0.48 -14.75 13.00
N ALA A 287 -1.67 -14.59 13.59
CA ALA A 287 -2.87 -14.17 12.88
C ALA A 287 -2.71 -12.80 12.22
N VAL A 288 -2.18 -11.81 12.96
CA VAL A 288 -1.94 -10.44 12.45
C VAL A 288 -0.89 -10.46 11.34
N SER A 289 0.19 -11.21 11.53
CA SER A 289 1.24 -11.34 10.53
C SER A 289 0.75 -12.04 9.25
N ALA A 290 -0.09 -13.08 9.38
CA ALA A 290 -0.71 -13.73 8.24
C ALA A 290 -1.65 -12.79 7.47
N LEU A 291 -2.41 -11.96 8.16
CA LEU A 291 -3.25 -10.92 7.55
C LEU A 291 -2.40 -9.86 6.83
N THR A 292 -1.32 -9.42 7.44
CA THR A 292 -0.41 -8.41 6.87
C THR A 292 0.29 -8.92 5.61
N TYR A 293 0.85 -10.13 5.65
CA TYR A 293 1.49 -10.73 4.47
C TYR A 293 0.48 -11.14 3.39
N GLY A 294 -0.68 -11.66 3.78
CA GLY A 294 -1.76 -12.00 2.85
C GLY A 294 -2.26 -10.79 2.07
N TRP A 295 -2.44 -9.67 2.77
CA TRP A 295 -2.73 -8.37 2.16
C TRP A 295 -1.65 -7.94 1.18
N MET A 296 -0.37 -7.99 1.59
CA MET A 296 0.76 -7.62 0.74
C MET A 296 0.80 -8.46 -0.56
N ILE A 297 0.52 -9.76 -0.47
CA ILE A 297 0.49 -10.65 -1.64
C ILE A 297 -0.62 -10.24 -2.61
N MET A 298 -1.82 -9.95 -2.11
CA MET A 298 -2.95 -9.49 -2.91
C MET A 298 -2.70 -8.12 -3.55
N GLN A 299 -1.99 -7.23 -2.86
CA GLN A 299 -1.66 -5.89 -3.37
C GLN A 299 -0.81 -5.91 -4.65
N VAL A 300 0.00 -6.94 -4.88
CA VAL A 300 0.84 -7.02 -6.10
C VAL A 300 -0.01 -7.04 -7.37
N PRO A 301 -0.90 -8.02 -7.58
CA PRO A 301 -1.77 -8.03 -8.76
C PRO A 301 -2.77 -6.86 -8.75
N GLU A 302 -3.22 -6.37 -7.60
CA GLU A 302 -4.09 -5.20 -7.50
C GLU A 302 -3.42 -3.97 -8.11
N THR A 303 -2.19 -3.67 -7.71
CA THR A 303 -1.45 -2.50 -8.22
C THR A 303 -1.26 -2.55 -9.73
N LEU A 304 -1.01 -3.73 -10.29
CA LEU A 304 -0.80 -3.91 -11.73
C LEU A 304 -2.10 -3.81 -12.54
N LEU A 305 -3.16 -4.46 -12.08
CA LEU A 305 -4.43 -4.56 -12.81
C LEU A 305 -5.42 -3.44 -12.42
N GLY A 306 -5.34 -2.94 -11.19
CA GLY A 306 -6.23 -1.91 -10.66
C GLY A 306 -5.62 -0.51 -10.77
N THR A 307 -4.71 -0.21 -9.87
CA THR A 307 -4.17 1.14 -9.68
C THR A 307 -3.50 1.70 -10.93
N ALA A 308 -2.70 0.91 -11.67
CA ALA A 308 -1.98 1.39 -12.86
C ALA A 308 -2.95 1.81 -13.97
N ILE A 309 -3.91 0.94 -14.32
CA ILE A 309 -4.88 1.21 -15.39
C ILE A 309 -5.81 2.36 -14.99
N ALA A 310 -6.35 2.34 -13.78
CA ALA A 310 -7.27 3.36 -13.30
C ALA A 310 -6.59 4.76 -13.22
N THR A 311 -5.29 4.80 -12.89
CA THR A 311 -4.52 6.06 -12.90
C THR A 311 -4.34 6.61 -14.32
N ALA A 312 -4.05 5.74 -15.28
CA ALA A 312 -3.90 6.14 -16.67
C ALA A 312 -5.21 6.65 -17.29
N LEU A 313 -6.36 6.17 -16.83
CA LEU A 313 -7.68 6.57 -17.31
C LEU A 313 -8.15 7.93 -16.79
N LEU A 314 -7.68 8.36 -15.62
CA LEU A 314 -8.19 9.56 -14.94
C LEU A 314 -8.14 10.84 -15.80
N PRO A 315 -7.05 11.17 -16.52
CA PRO A 315 -7.00 12.36 -17.36
C PRO A 315 -8.06 12.35 -18.48
N SER A 316 -8.21 11.22 -19.17
CA SER A 316 -9.19 11.07 -20.26
C SER A 316 -10.62 11.18 -19.73
N LEU A 317 -10.92 10.55 -18.58
CA LEU A 317 -12.23 10.67 -17.95
C LEU A 317 -12.52 12.11 -17.51
N ALA A 318 -11.52 12.82 -16.98
CA ALA A 318 -11.67 14.22 -16.60
C ALA A 318 -11.93 15.12 -17.83
N GLU A 319 -11.27 14.84 -18.95
CA GLU A 319 -11.49 15.55 -20.22
C GLU A 319 -12.91 15.34 -20.75
N PHE A 320 -13.37 14.07 -20.83
CA PHE A 320 -14.73 13.76 -21.30
C PHE A 320 -15.79 14.38 -20.38
N ALA A 321 -15.59 14.35 -19.05
CA ALA A 321 -16.47 15.00 -18.09
C ALA A 321 -16.52 16.53 -18.29
N ALA A 322 -15.37 17.18 -18.54
CA ALA A 322 -15.29 18.61 -18.80
C ALA A 322 -15.98 19.02 -20.10
N LYS A 323 -15.86 18.19 -21.14
CA LYS A 323 -16.54 18.38 -22.43
C LYS A 323 -18.02 17.95 -22.42
N LYS A 324 -18.49 17.35 -21.32
CA LYS A 324 -19.85 16.77 -21.16
C LYS A 324 -20.15 15.64 -22.17
N GLU A 325 -19.11 14.92 -22.62
CA GLU A 325 -19.22 13.78 -23.54
C GLU A 325 -19.59 12.51 -22.75
N TRP A 326 -20.80 12.46 -22.19
CA TRP A 326 -21.22 11.44 -21.23
C TRP A 326 -21.32 10.03 -21.83
N ASP A 327 -21.61 9.90 -23.13
CA ASP A 327 -21.63 8.60 -23.81
C ASP A 327 -20.24 8.01 -23.94
N THR A 328 -19.26 8.83 -24.37
CA THR A 328 -17.85 8.44 -24.46
C THR A 328 -17.29 8.13 -23.07
N PHE A 329 -17.63 8.97 -22.08
CA PHE A 329 -17.28 8.75 -20.68
C PHE A 329 -17.77 7.38 -20.18
N SER A 330 -19.08 7.10 -20.31
CA SER A 330 -19.69 5.85 -19.85
C SER A 330 -19.17 4.63 -20.61
N SER A 331 -18.95 4.76 -21.93
CA SER A 331 -18.34 3.71 -22.75
C SER A 331 -16.91 3.38 -22.32
N THR A 332 -16.11 4.39 -22.02
CA THR A 332 -14.73 4.22 -21.57
C THR A 332 -14.68 3.55 -20.19
N VAL A 333 -15.53 3.98 -19.25
CA VAL A 333 -15.67 3.34 -17.94
C VAL A 333 -16.11 1.88 -18.07
N GLU A 334 -17.10 1.60 -18.93
CA GLU A 334 -17.56 0.23 -19.17
C GLU A 334 -16.44 -0.66 -19.71
N LYS A 335 -15.73 -0.21 -20.74
CA LYS A 335 -14.60 -0.97 -21.32
C LYS A 335 -13.52 -1.24 -20.28
N ALA A 336 -13.14 -0.20 -19.50
CA ALA A 336 -12.13 -0.33 -18.45
C ALA A 336 -12.53 -1.37 -17.41
N LEU A 337 -13.73 -1.25 -16.82
CA LEU A 337 -14.21 -2.20 -15.83
C LEU A 337 -14.31 -3.62 -16.39
N ARG A 338 -14.76 -3.78 -17.63
CA ARG A 338 -14.85 -5.10 -18.28
C ARG A 338 -13.48 -5.75 -18.43
N VAL A 339 -12.49 -5.01 -18.92
CA VAL A 339 -11.11 -5.51 -19.05
C VAL A 339 -10.56 -5.92 -17.70
N MET A 340 -10.68 -5.03 -16.73
CA MET A 340 -10.06 -5.19 -15.41
C MET A 340 -10.70 -6.35 -14.64
N LEU A 341 -12.03 -6.49 -14.66
CA LEU A 341 -12.73 -7.60 -14.02
C LEU A 341 -12.45 -8.94 -14.72
N ALA A 342 -12.44 -8.94 -16.05
CA ALA A 342 -12.15 -10.16 -16.82
C ALA A 342 -10.71 -10.66 -16.61
N LEU A 343 -9.76 -9.77 -16.31
CA LEU A 343 -8.36 -10.14 -16.05
C LEU A 343 -8.11 -10.45 -14.57
N SER A 344 -8.70 -9.68 -13.65
CA SER A 344 -8.43 -9.85 -12.20
C SER A 344 -8.99 -11.14 -11.63
N LEU A 345 -10.17 -11.57 -12.08
CA LEU A 345 -10.79 -12.82 -11.62
C LEU A 345 -9.92 -14.05 -11.90
N PRO A 346 -9.50 -14.34 -13.16
CA PRO A 346 -8.63 -15.49 -13.42
C PRO A 346 -7.22 -15.31 -12.85
N ALA A 347 -6.69 -14.09 -12.78
CA ALA A 347 -5.40 -13.83 -12.14
C ALA A 347 -5.42 -14.23 -10.66
N ALA A 348 -6.49 -13.88 -9.94
CA ALA A 348 -6.68 -14.29 -8.54
C ALA A 348 -6.72 -15.82 -8.40
N ALA A 349 -7.43 -16.52 -9.30
CA ALA A 349 -7.54 -17.97 -9.27
C ALA A 349 -6.21 -18.67 -9.56
N VAL A 350 -5.47 -18.21 -10.57
CA VAL A 350 -4.13 -18.73 -10.93
C VAL A 350 -3.15 -18.54 -9.77
N ILE A 351 -3.09 -17.33 -9.19
CA ILE A 351 -2.20 -17.05 -8.06
C ILE A 351 -2.61 -17.91 -6.87
N ALA A 352 -3.88 -17.97 -6.51
CA ALA A 352 -4.37 -18.75 -5.38
C ALA A 352 -4.07 -20.26 -5.51
N ALA A 353 -4.14 -20.79 -6.74
CA ALA A 353 -3.85 -22.20 -7.02
C ALA A 353 -2.37 -22.55 -6.90
N GLY A 354 -1.46 -21.70 -7.41
CA GLY A 354 -0.01 -21.92 -7.37
C GLY A 354 0.69 -21.40 -6.11
N LEU A 355 -0.02 -20.78 -5.18
CA LEU A 355 0.58 -19.97 -4.09
C LEU A 355 1.35 -20.80 -3.07
N ALA A 356 0.83 -21.94 -2.62
CA ALA A 356 1.36 -22.68 -1.48
C ALA A 356 2.84 -23.10 -1.63
N PRO A 357 3.30 -23.71 -2.75
CA PRO A 357 4.70 -24.06 -2.93
C PRO A 357 5.63 -22.83 -2.97
N LEU A 358 5.14 -21.70 -3.50
CA LEU A 358 5.91 -20.46 -3.57
C LEU A 358 6.08 -19.84 -2.18
N LEU A 359 5.05 -19.83 -1.34
CA LEU A 359 5.15 -19.37 0.04
C LEU A 359 6.08 -20.25 0.85
N LYS A 360 6.02 -21.58 0.69
CA LYS A 360 6.95 -22.51 1.34
C LYS A 360 8.40 -22.22 0.96
N LEU A 361 8.68 -21.94 -0.30
CA LEU A 361 10.01 -21.56 -0.77
C LEU A 361 10.45 -20.19 -0.24
N ALA A 362 9.56 -19.19 -0.34
CA ALA A 362 9.87 -17.79 0.00
C ALA A 362 10.08 -17.62 1.50
N PHE A 363 9.14 -18.09 2.30
CA PHE A 363 9.12 -17.80 3.74
C PHE A 363 9.80 -18.88 4.58
N ARG A 364 9.82 -20.16 4.13
CA ARG A 364 10.44 -21.30 4.82
C ARG A 364 9.95 -21.45 6.27
N PHE A 365 8.66 -21.27 6.50
CA PHE A 365 8.07 -21.47 7.81
C PHE A 365 8.05 -22.96 8.18
N ASP A 366 8.39 -23.31 9.41
CA ASP A 366 8.23 -24.66 9.93
C ASP A 366 6.74 -24.95 10.17
N TYR A 367 5.98 -23.95 10.60
CA TYR A 367 4.53 -23.95 10.76
C TYR A 367 3.94 -22.63 10.27
N GLY A 368 2.62 -22.58 10.03
CA GLY A 368 1.94 -21.33 9.63
C GLY A 368 1.94 -21.06 8.12
N THR A 369 2.64 -21.84 7.30
CA THR A 369 2.54 -21.73 5.83
C THR A 369 1.11 -21.95 5.35
N GLU A 370 0.38 -22.89 5.96
CA GLU A 370 -1.00 -23.15 5.63
C GLU A 370 -1.91 -21.98 6.01
N LEU A 371 -1.72 -21.41 7.21
CA LEU A 371 -2.43 -20.22 7.66
C LEU A 371 -2.22 -19.04 6.69
N LEU A 372 -0.97 -18.76 6.33
CA LEU A 372 -0.65 -17.69 5.38
C LEU A 372 -1.24 -17.98 3.99
N THR A 373 -1.18 -19.23 3.53
CA THR A 373 -1.74 -19.62 2.23
C THR A 373 -3.24 -19.41 2.20
N LEU A 374 -3.95 -19.89 3.23
CA LEU A 374 -5.41 -19.78 3.30
C LEU A 374 -5.84 -18.31 3.42
N THR A 375 -5.19 -17.54 4.30
CA THR A 375 -5.45 -16.11 4.48
C THR A 375 -5.22 -15.34 3.17
N SER A 376 -4.13 -15.63 2.45
CA SER A 376 -3.81 -14.99 1.18
C SER A 376 -4.82 -15.36 0.09
N ARG A 377 -5.28 -16.62 0.06
CA ARG A 377 -6.34 -17.06 -0.88
C ARG A 377 -7.64 -16.31 -0.66
N VAL A 378 -8.01 -16.08 0.60
CA VAL A 378 -9.22 -15.30 0.93
C VAL A 378 -9.06 -13.84 0.49
N TYR A 379 -7.90 -13.23 0.72
CA TYR A 379 -7.63 -11.88 0.19
C TYR A 379 -7.69 -11.83 -1.34
N LEU A 380 -7.19 -12.83 -2.04
CA LEU A 380 -7.24 -12.87 -3.51
C LEU A 380 -8.68 -12.91 -4.05
N LEU A 381 -9.66 -13.44 -3.30
CA LEU A 381 -11.07 -13.36 -3.69
C LEU A 381 -11.58 -11.91 -3.76
N THR A 382 -10.96 -11.00 -3.04
CA THR A 382 -11.36 -9.58 -3.00
C THR A 382 -10.74 -8.76 -4.14
N LEU A 383 -9.79 -9.33 -4.90
CA LEU A 383 -9.02 -8.62 -5.94
C LEU A 383 -9.91 -7.90 -6.96
N ALA A 384 -10.95 -8.59 -7.47
CA ALA A 384 -11.86 -7.99 -8.43
C ALA A 384 -12.65 -6.81 -7.85
N GLY A 385 -13.03 -6.89 -6.57
CA GLY A 385 -13.66 -5.80 -5.83
C GLY A 385 -12.74 -4.59 -5.72
N TYR A 386 -11.48 -4.79 -5.37
CA TYR A 386 -10.47 -3.73 -5.28
C TYR A 386 -10.26 -3.02 -6.61
N VAL A 387 -10.07 -3.78 -7.66
CA VAL A 387 -9.86 -3.26 -9.02
C VAL A 387 -11.06 -2.45 -9.50
N ALA A 388 -12.27 -2.92 -9.23
CA ALA A 388 -13.50 -2.21 -9.58
C ALA A 388 -13.67 -0.92 -8.75
N GLN A 389 -13.44 -1.00 -7.44
CA GLN A 389 -13.56 0.15 -6.53
C GLN A 389 -12.57 1.25 -6.90
N GLU A 390 -11.31 0.90 -7.16
CA GLU A 390 -10.24 1.84 -7.50
C GLU A 390 -10.58 2.62 -8.78
N THR A 391 -11.16 1.94 -9.77
CA THR A 391 -11.63 2.56 -11.02
C THR A 391 -12.83 3.47 -10.76
N LEU A 392 -13.84 2.97 -10.06
CA LEU A 392 -15.07 3.71 -9.81
C LEU A 392 -14.85 4.95 -8.93
N ALA A 393 -13.95 4.88 -7.95
CA ALA A 393 -13.59 6.05 -7.16
C ALA A 393 -13.01 7.17 -8.05
N ARG A 394 -12.11 6.82 -9.00
CA ARG A 394 -11.56 7.80 -9.96
C ARG A 394 -12.61 8.35 -10.93
N VAL A 395 -13.59 7.56 -11.31
CA VAL A 395 -14.75 8.01 -12.11
C VAL A 395 -15.46 9.17 -11.40
N PHE A 396 -15.73 9.05 -10.10
CA PHE A 396 -16.36 10.14 -9.32
C PHE A 396 -15.40 11.32 -9.08
N TYR A 397 -14.09 11.09 -8.93
CA TYR A 397 -13.13 12.19 -8.85
C TYR A 397 -13.06 12.97 -10.16
N ALA A 398 -13.09 12.29 -11.32
CA ALA A 398 -13.16 12.94 -12.64
C ALA A 398 -14.44 13.79 -12.81
N ARG A 399 -15.55 13.38 -12.20
CA ARG A 399 -16.82 14.12 -12.15
C ARG A 399 -16.84 15.23 -11.11
N LYS A 400 -15.78 15.41 -10.33
CA LYS A 400 -15.68 16.34 -9.18
C LYS A 400 -16.72 16.06 -8.08
N GLU A 401 -17.04 14.79 -7.86
CA GLU A 401 -18.01 14.31 -6.87
C GLU A 401 -17.33 13.46 -5.76
N PRO A 402 -16.37 14.00 -4.99
CA PRO A 402 -15.55 13.24 -4.05
C PRO A 402 -16.32 12.71 -2.84
N LEU A 403 -17.49 13.23 -2.54
CA LEU A 403 -18.33 12.78 -1.42
C LEU A 403 -18.91 11.38 -1.66
N ILE A 404 -19.12 10.96 -2.92
CA ILE A 404 -19.68 9.64 -3.22
C ILE A 404 -18.72 8.52 -2.84
N PRO A 405 -17.44 8.54 -3.24
CA PRO A 405 -16.45 7.60 -2.73
C PRO A 405 -16.31 7.62 -1.20
N LEU A 406 -16.42 8.79 -0.55
CA LEU A 406 -16.38 8.88 0.90
C LEU A 406 -17.53 8.10 1.54
N PHE A 407 -18.77 8.24 1.05
CA PHE A 407 -19.91 7.42 1.52
C PHE A 407 -19.68 5.92 1.23
N GLY A 408 -19.06 5.59 0.10
CA GLY A 408 -18.65 4.22 -0.23
C GLY A 408 -17.70 3.64 0.82
N VAL A 409 -16.66 4.39 1.21
CA VAL A 409 -15.71 3.98 2.27
C VAL A 409 -16.42 3.83 3.62
N MET A 410 -17.34 4.73 3.99
CA MET A 410 -18.13 4.58 5.24
C MET A 410 -18.96 3.30 5.24
N LEU A 411 -19.64 3.00 4.12
CA LEU A 411 -20.39 1.76 3.95
C LEU A 411 -19.47 0.55 4.05
N ARG A 412 -18.29 0.59 3.42
CA ARG A 412 -17.27 -0.47 3.51
C ARG A 412 -16.85 -0.70 4.95
N ILE A 413 -16.52 0.34 5.70
CA ILE A 413 -16.10 0.22 7.11
C ILE A 413 -17.19 -0.46 7.92
N PHE A 414 -18.44 -0.05 7.77
CA PHE A 414 -19.57 -0.66 8.46
C PHE A 414 -19.70 -2.15 8.14
N VAL A 415 -19.71 -2.52 6.86
CA VAL A 415 -19.82 -3.92 6.41
C VAL A 415 -18.60 -4.72 6.86
N TYR A 416 -17.40 -4.14 6.80
CA TYR A 416 -16.16 -4.76 7.27
C TYR A 416 -16.25 -5.16 8.75
N VAL A 417 -16.67 -4.21 9.59
CA VAL A 417 -16.80 -4.46 11.03
C VAL A 417 -17.86 -5.53 11.30
N VAL A 418 -19.00 -5.51 10.63
CA VAL A 418 -20.05 -6.53 10.79
C VAL A 418 -19.52 -7.92 10.41
N ILE A 419 -18.91 -8.07 9.24
CA ILE A 419 -18.36 -9.37 8.80
C ILE A 419 -17.22 -9.81 9.73
N GLY A 420 -16.34 -8.88 10.13
CA GLY A 420 -15.23 -9.16 11.02
C GLY A 420 -15.67 -9.61 12.42
N VAL A 421 -16.71 -8.98 13.00
CA VAL A 421 -17.30 -9.40 14.29
C VAL A 421 -17.91 -10.81 14.16
N VAL A 422 -18.65 -11.08 13.08
CA VAL A 422 -19.15 -12.44 12.79
C VAL A 422 -18.00 -13.43 12.67
N GLY A 423 -16.91 -13.05 12.02
CA GLY A 423 -15.69 -13.85 11.88
C GLY A 423 -15.09 -14.25 13.22
N VAL A 424 -14.99 -13.29 14.16
CA VAL A 424 -14.39 -13.54 15.49
C VAL A 424 -15.35 -14.26 16.45
N THR A 425 -16.66 -14.04 16.35
CA THR A 425 -17.64 -14.61 17.29
C THR A 425 -18.17 -15.96 16.83
N ILE A 426 -18.58 -16.09 15.57
CA ILE A 426 -19.25 -17.27 15.02
C ILE A 426 -18.24 -18.17 14.31
N LEU A 427 -17.34 -17.60 13.50
CA LEU A 427 -16.36 -18.33 12.70
C LEU A 427 -14.97 -18.35 13.35
N ARG A 428 -14.88 -18.26 14.67
CA ARG A 428 -13.62 -18.16 15.42
C ARG A 428 -12.61 -19.24 15.06
N GLN A 429 -13.07 -20.47 14.79
CA GLN A 429 -12.23 -21.59 14.40
C GLN A 429 -11.53 -21.40 13.03
N ALA A 430 -12.08 -20.55 12.15
CA ALA A 430 -11.45 -20.24 10.88
C ALA A 430 -10.27 -19.27 11.03
N GLY A 431 -10.13 -18.59 12.17
CA GLY A 431 -8.99 -17.75 12.50
C GLY A 431 -8.82 -16.54 11.58
N ALA A 432 -7.57 -16.20 11.25
CA ALA A 432 -7.23 -15.06 10.39
C ALA A 432 -7.95 -15.05 9.01
N PRO A 433 -8.19 -16.19 8.33
CA PRO A 433 -8.99 -16.20 7.09
C PRO A 433 -10.40 -15.64 7.25
N ALA A 434 -11.05 -15.81 8.40
CA ALA A 434 -12.39 -15.24 8.64
C ALA A 434 -12.35 -13.71 8.70
N ILE A 435 -11.29 -13.14 9.27
CA ILE A 435 -11.08 -11.67 9.27
C ILE A 435 -10.68 -11.18 7.88
N ALA A 436 -9.85 -11.92 7.15
CA ALA A 436 -9.53 -11.60 5.75
C ALA A 436 -10.79 -11.54 4.87
N ALA A 437 -11.79 -12.38 5.15
CA ALA A 437 -13.07 -12.37 4.44
C ALA A 437 -13.87 -11.07 4.66
N ALA A 438 -13.63 -10.31 5.74
CA ALA A 438 -14.25 -9.01 5.95
C ALA A 438 -13.88 -8.01 4.83
N GLU A 439 -12.74 -8.20 4.16
CA GLU A 439 -12.36 -7.41 2.99
C GLU A 439 -13.29 -7.60 1.77
N LEU A 440 -14.17 -8.58 1.76
CA LEU A 440 -15.25 -8.66 0.76
C LEU A 440 -16.16 -7.43 0.79
N SER A 441 -16.14 -6.66 1.89
CA SER A 441 -16.77 -5.34 2.01
C SER A 441 -16.37 -4.37 0.89
N ILE A 442 -15.16 -4.51 0.31
CA ILE A 442 -14.72 -3.72 -0.85
C ILE A 442 -15.61 -3.96 -2.08
N SER A 443 -16.09 -5.20 -2.26
CA SER A 443 -17.02 -5.52 -3.35
C SER A 443 -18.38 -4.87 -3.15
N VAL A 444 -18.80 -4.69 -1.89
CA VAL A 444 -20.03 -3.95 -1.54
C VAL A 444 -19.87 -2.46 -1.86
N GLU A 445 -18.72 -1.88 -1.51
CA GLU A 445 -18.38 -0.50 -1.90
C GLU A 445 -18.38 -0.34 -3.43
N ALA A 446 -17.70 -1.24 -4.16
CA ALA A 446 -17.65 -1.20 -5.62
C ALA A 446 -19.05 -1.30 -6.24
N LEU A 447 -19.88 -2.18 -5.70
CA LEU A 447 -21.29 -2.32 -6.15
C LEU A 447 -22.09 -1.04 -5.87
N PHE A 448 -21.95 -0.45 -4.69
CA PHE A 448 -22.58 0.83 -4.34
C PHE A 448 -22.18 1.91 -5.34
N LEU A 449 -20.88 2.08 -5.59
CA LEU A 449 -20.39 3.08 -6.54
C LEU A 449 -20.93 2.83 -7.96
N LEU A 450 -20.96 1.58 -8.42
CA LEU A 450 -21.50 1.21 -9.73
C LEU A 450 -23.00 1.51 -9.84
N VAL A 451 -23.78 1.21 -8.80
CA VAL A 451 -25.22 1.49 -8.75
C VAL A 451 -25.47 2.99 -8.79
N VAL A 452 -24.73 3.78 -7.98
CA VAL A 452 -24.84 5.24 -7.98
C VAL A 452 -24.45 5.82 -9.33
N LEU A 453 -23.36 5.33 -9.95
CA LEU A 453 -22.97 5.76 -11.29
C LEU A 453 -24.10 5.49 -12.30
N ASN A 454 -24.61 4.26 -12.32
CA ASN A 454 -25.66 3.85 -13.24
C ASN A 454 -27.00 4.60 -13.04
N ARG A 455 -27.23 5.18 -11.87
CA ARG A 455 -28.39 6.09 -11.66
C ARG A 455 -28.17 7.49 -12.23
N ARG A 456 -26.93 7.89 -12.47
CA ARG A 456 -26.54 9.25 -12.86
C ARG A 456 -26.11 9.40 -14.33
N VAL A 457 -25.94 8.27 -15.03
CA VAL A 457 -25.58 8.26 -16.45
C VAL A 457 -26.73 7.66 -17.28
N GLU A 458 -26.93 8.19 -18.48
CA GLU A 458 -27.96 7.70 -19.40
C GLU A 458 -27.57 6.32 -19.92
N ARG A 459 -26.35 6.21 -20.44
CA ARG A 459 -25.79 4.93 -20.89
C ARG A 459 -25.28 4.11 -19.70
N LYS A 460 -26.00 3.02 -19.40
CA LYS A 460 -25.66 2.12 -18.29
C LYS A 460 -24.34 1.36 -18.54
N VAL A 461 -23.50 1.29 -17.53
CA VAL A 461 -22.27 0.52 -17.50
C VAL A 461 -22.59 -0.95 -17.21
N ARG A 462 -22.36 -1.83 -18.17
CA ARG A 462 -22.71 -3.27 -18.11
C ARG A 462 -21.47 -4.12 -17.93
N VAL A 463 -21.21 -4.60 -16.72
CA VAL A 463 -20.03 -5.43 -16.38
C VAL A 463 -20.35 -6.91 -16.24
N LEU A 464 -21.60 -7.31 -16.11
CA LEU A 464 -22.03 -8.67 -15.83
C LEU A 464 -21.50 -9.71 -16.84
N PRO A 465 -21.48 -9.45 -18.16
CA PRO A 465 -20.92 -10.40 -19.13
C PRO A 465 -19.41 -10.64 -18.93
N ALA A 466 -18.65 -9.60 -18.54
CA ALA A 466 -17.23 -9.72 -18.26
C ALA A 466 -16.96 -10.50 -16.97
N ILE A 467 -17.78 -10.29 -15.93
CA ILE A 467 -17.74 -11.07 -14.69
C ILE A 467 -18.02 -12.54 -14.99
N GLY A 468 -19.07 -12.87 -15.74
CA GLY A 468 -19.40 -14.25 -16.10
C GLY A 468 -18.26 -14.96 -16.84
N LYS A 469 -17.68 -14.31 -17.86
CA LYS A 469 -16.51 -14.83 -18.58
C LYS A 469 -15.29 -14.99 -17.65
N GLY A 470 -15.02 -13.99 -16.82
CA GLY A 470 -13.93 -14.01 -15.86
C GLY A 470 -14.06 -15.17 -14.86
N LEU A 471 -15.26 -15.42 -14.32
CA LEU A 471 -15.52 -16.55 -13.41
C LEU A 471 -15.32 -17.92 -14.10
N LEU A 472 -15.83 -18.10 -15.32
CA LEU A 472 -15.61 -19.32 -16.08
C LEU A 472 -14.12 -19.54 -16.38
N ALA A 473 -13.42 -18.49 -16.79
CA ALA A 473 -11.97 -18.54 -16.99
C ALA A 473 -11.23 -18.86 -15.68
N SER A 474 -11.68 -18.32 -14.53
CA SER A 474 -11.09 -18.59 -13.21
C SER A 474 -11.17 -20.06 -12.84
N LEU A 475 -12.32 -20.70 -13.05
CA LEU A 475 -12.50 -22.12 -12.78
C LEU A 475 -11.57 -22.97 -13.64
N ALA A 476 -11.51 -22.71 -14.95
CA ALA A 476 -10.69 -23.46 -15.88
C ALA A 476 -9.18 -23.29 -15.60
N CYS A 477 -8.70 -22.03 -15.53
CA CYS A 477 -7.27 -21.78 -15.36
C CYS A 477 -6.78 -22.06 -13.93
N GLY A 478 -7.61 -21.84 -12.91
CA GLY A 478 -7.31 -22.24 -11.54
C GLY A 478 -7.16 -23.76 -11.40
N ALA A 479 -8.09 -24.54 -11.96
CA ALA A 479 -8.03 -26.00 -11.98
C ALA A 479 -6.78 -26.52 -12.71
N VAL A 480 -6.47 -25.96 -13.90
CA VAL A 480 -5.26 -26.33 -14.65
C VAL A 480 -4.00 -26.00 -13.88
N THR A 481 -3.92 -24.78 -13.30
CA THR A 481 -2.78 -24.37 -12.48
C THR A 481 -2.58 -25.31 -11.28
N TYR A 482 -3.66 -25.62 -10.57
CA TYR A 482 -3.62 -26.51 -9.41
C TYR A 482 -3.21 -27.94 -9.80
N ALA A 483 -3.78 -28.48 -10.87
CA ALA A 483 -3.44 -29.81 -11.36
C ALA A 483 -1.96 -29.90 -11.77
N LEU A 484 -1.43 -28.92 -12.52
CA LEU A 484 -0.03 -28.89 -12.89
C LEU A 484 0.89 -28.73 -11.67
N ALA A 485 0.53 -27.89 -10.71
CA ALA A 485 1.30 -27.74 -9.48
C ALA A 485 1.37 -29.03 -8.63
N LEU A 486 0.31 -29.87 -8.70
CA LEU A 486 0.20 -31.10 -7.92
C LEU A 486 0.80 -32.32 -8.63
N TYR A 487 0.51 -32.49 -9.93
CA TYR A 487 0.81 -33.73 -10.65
C TYR A 487 2.03 -33.66 -11.56
N LEU A 488 2.55 -32.46 -11.89
CA LEU A 488 3.76 -32.35 -12.71
C LEU A 488 4.97 -32.82 -11.89
N PRO A 489 5.84 -33.71 -12.43
CA PRO A 489 7.03 -34.14 -11.73
C PRO A 489 8.05 -33.00 -11.63
N GLY A 490 8.63 -32.81 -10.42
CA GLY A 490 9.67 -31.81 -10.19
C GLY A 490 9.53 -31.09 -8.84
N PRO A 491 10.43 -30.13 -8.57
CA PRO A 491 10.35 -29.30 -7.38
C PRO A 491 9.04 -28.48 -7.35
N GLY A 492 8.29 -28.54 -6.25
CA GLY A 492 6.94 -27.97 -6.15
C GLY A 492 6.83 -26.49 -6.53
N TYR A 493 7.87 -25.68 -6.31
CA TYR A 493 7.89 -24.28 -6.73
C TYR A 493 8.01 -24.12 -8.26
N LEU A 494 8.75 -25.00 -8.95
CA LEU A 494 8.87 -24.98 -10.41
C LEU A 494 7.57 -25.45 -11.06
N THR A 495 6.95 -26.51 -10.52
CA THR A 495 5.67 -27.01 -11.01
C THR A 495 4.54 -25.99 -10.81
N ALA A 496 4.55 -25.26 -9.69
CA ALA A 496 3.63 -24.17 -9.45
C ALA A 496 3.83 -23.00 -10.44
N LEU A 497 5.09 -22.59 -10.68
CA LEU A 497 5.39 -21.54 -11.67
C LEU A 497 4.99 -21.95 -13.09
N ALA A 498 5.28 -23.20 -13.48
CA ALA A 498 4.84 -23.74 -14.78
C ALA A 498 3.31 -23.75 -14.89
N GLY A 499 2.63 -24.22 -13.84
CA GLY A 499 1.16 -24.21 -13.78
C GLY A 499 0.59 -22.79 -13.87
N MET A 500 1.17 -21.82 -13.15
CA MET A 500 0.76 -20.42 -13.22
C MET A 500 1.00 -19.81 -14.61
N LEU A 501 2.10 -20.14 -15.27
CA LEU A 501 2.37 -19.67 -16.64
C LEU A 501 1.30 -20.23 -17.60
N VAL A 502 1.06 -21.53 -17.58
CA VAL A 502 0.04 -22.18 -18.44
C VAL A 502 -1.35 -21.65 -18.11
N GLY A 503 -1.70 -21.55 -16.83
CA GLY A 503 -2.97 -20.98 -16.39
C GLY A 503 -3.17 -19.54 -16.83
N THR A 504 -2.12 -18.71 -16.78
CA THR A 504 -2.18 -17.31 -17.26
C THR A 504 -2.38 -17.25 -18.78
N LEU A 505 -1.68 -18.08 -19.56
CA LEU A 505 -1.86 -18.12 -21.01
C LEU A 505 -3.27 -18.60 -21.38
N LEU A 506 -3.77 -19.61 -20.68
CA LEU A 506 -5.15 -20.09 -20.85
C LEU A 506 -6.16 -18.99 -20.49
N ALA A 507 -5.96 -18.30 -19.37
CA ALA A 507 -6.80 -17.18 -18.95
C ALA A 507 -6.86 -16.10 -20.02
N LEU A 508 -5.70 -15.65 -20.52
CA LEU A 508 -5.63 -14.63 -21.58
C LEU A 508 -6.36 -15.09 -22.85
N GLY A 509 -6.26 -16.36 -23.22
CA GLY A 509 -7.01 -16.92 -24.35
C GLY A 509 -8.52 -16.88 -24.15
N LEU A 510 -9.01 -17.32 -22.97
CA LEU A 510 -10.44 -17.37 -22.65
C LEU A 510 -11.07 -15.97 -22.53
N VAL A 511 -10.36 -15.00 -21.99
CA VAL A 511 -10.86 -13.63 -21.84
C VAL A 511 -10.37 -12.68 -22.93
N TRP A 512 -9.75 -13.17 -24.00
CA TRP A 512 -9.15 -12.35 -25.06
C TRP A 512 -10.13 -11.34 -25.65
N SER A 513 -11.41 -11.71 -25.78
CA SER A 513 -12.46 -10.81 -26.27
C SER A 513 -12.64 -9.56 -25.40
N GLU A 514 -12.38 -9.66 -24.09
CA GLU A 514 -12.41 -8.53 -23.15
C GLU A 514 -11.02 -7.86 -23.06
N ALA A 515 -9.95 -8.64 -22.97
CA ALA A 515 -8.58 -8.14 -22.85
C ALA A 515 -8.17 -7.22 -24.01
N ARG A 516 -8.58 -7.56 -25.24
CA ARG A 516 -8.32 -6.71 -26.43
C ARG A 516 -8.95 -5.31 -26.36
N LEU A 517 -9.94 -5.09 -25.49
CA LEU A 517 -10.51 -3.77 -25.27
C LEU A 517 -9.49 -2.81 -24.63
N LEU A 518 -8.45 -3.33 -23.95
CA LEU A 518 -7.36 -2.52 -23.41
C LEU A 518 -6.66 -1.68 -24.50
N PHE A 519 -6.53 -2.24 -25.72
CA PHE A 519 -5.92 -1.52 -26.84
C PHE A 519 -6.84 -0.46 -27.47
N ARG A 520 -8.08 -0.34 -26.96
CA ARG A 520 -9.09 0.62 -27.40
C ARG A 520 -9.50 1.60 -26.30
N LEU A 521 -8.79 1.57 -25.16
CA LEU A 521 -8.85 2.55 -24.08
C LEU A 521 -7.84 3.68 -24.32
#